data_e9597fcdcadfca5cf57129070d587dfe
#
_entry.id   e9597fcdcadfca5cf57129070d587dfe
#
_cell.length_a   1.000
_cell.length_b   1.000
_cell.length_c   1.000
_cell.angle_alpha   90.00
_cell.angle_beta   90.00
_cell.angle_gamma   90.00
#
_symmetry.space_group_name_H-M   'P 1'
#
loop_
_entity.id
_entity.type
_entity.pdbx_description
1 polymer ?
#
loop_
_entity_poly.entity_id
_entity_poly.type
_entity_poly.pdbx_seq_one_letter_code
_entity_poly.pdbx_strand_id
1 'polypeptide(L)'
;MKIILDAMGGDNAPEAPVLGAIEANKAFHVDIVLVGRGEAILEVMSNHGISDLPEGVEIANADDVVDMHDDPASVIHKRKNSSMVVGLKMLAEGKGDAFVSAGSTGALLTGATLIVKRVRGIRRAAMAPAMPTKTGGKAIICDCGANAECTPEFLLQFGLVGSAYAKKVLGIENPRVGLLNIGTEDSKGTQLQKDAYVLLQDAANKGLIHFTGNVEARAVPLGEVDVVVCDGFSGNVLLKSIEGTAMFMGSMMKKLFKKNLFTKLGYLLCKGGVGEMMKMLDYREIGGTQFLGIQKPVIKAHGASDALAFRNAVGQAMTAAKGDITPELMAALAAIKESVHD
;
A
#
# COMPACT_ATOMS: atom_id res chain seq x y z
N MET A 1 5.66 -15.97 12.47
CA MET A 1 5.22 -14.62 12.04
C MET A 1 3.73 -14.54 12.22
N LYS A 2 3.23 -13.44 12.81
CA LYS A 2 1.81 -13.29 13.13
C LYS A 2 1.25 -12.00 12.51
N ILE A 3 0.23 -12.11 11.68
CA ILE A 3 -0.43 -10.97 11.02
C ILE A 3 -1.77 -10.70 11.69
N ILE A 4 -2.00 -9.44 12.06
CA ILE A 4 -3.26 -8.98 12.63
C ILE A 4 -4.13 -8.47 11.46
N LEU A 5 -5.37 -8.94 11.39
CA LEU A 5 -6.29 -8.58 10.31
C LEU A 5 -7.62 -8.07 10.86
N ASP A 6 -8.00 -6.86 10.43
CA ASP A 6 -9.30 -6.25 10.72
C ASP A 6 -10.40 -7.00 9.97
N ALA A 7 -11.16 -7.82 10.68
CA ALA A 7 -12.22 -8.64 10.10
C ALA A 7 -13.49 -7.85 9.78
N MET A 8 -13.61 -6.60 10.27
CA MET A 8 -14.83 -5.79 10.12
C MET A 8 -14.64 -4.61 9.15
N GLY A 9 -13.42 -4.42 8.60
CA GLY A 9 -13.12 -3.32 7.70
C GLY A 9 -13.34 -3.66 6.23
N GLY A 10 -14.01 -2.74 5.50
CA GLY A 10 -14.27 -2.87 4.06
C GLY A 10 -15.72 -3.19 3.72
N ASP A 11 -16.07 -3.05 2.43
CA ASP A 11 -17.44 -3.16 1.92
C ASP A 11 -17.97 -4.60 1.97
N ASN A 12 -17.06 -5.59 1.91
CA ASN A 12 -17.36 -7.02 1.92
C ASN A 12 -17.03 -7.71 3.26
N ALA A 13 -16.88 -6.91 4.33
CA ALA A 13 -16.67 -7.46 5.67
C ALA A 13 -18.00 -7.98 6.28
N PRO A 14 -17.95 -9.04 7.09
CA PRO A 14 -16.77 -9.79 7.53
C PRO A 14 -16.35 -10.94 6.59
N GLU A 15 -17.11 -11.23 5.53
CA GLU A 15 -16.93 -12.42 4.71
C GLU A 15 -15.55 -12.43 4.00
N ALA A 16 -15.26 -11.40 3.23
CA ALA A 16 -14.02 -11.35 2.45
C ALA A 16 -12.74 -11.35 3.31
N PRO A 17 -12.62 -10.56 4.41
CA PRO A 17 -11.44 -10.61 5.26
C PRO A 17 -11.27 -11.96 5.98
N VAL A 18 -12.37 -12.61 6.44
CA VAL A 18 -12.29 -13.90 7.11
C VAL A 18 -11.82 -15.00 6.14
N LEU A 19 -12.43 -15.09 4.97
CA LEU A 19 -12.04 -16.09 3.97
C LEU A 19 -10.63 -15.84 3.44
N GLY A 20 -10.28 -14.59 3.15
CA GLY A 20 -8.94 -14.22 2.72
C GLY A 20 -7.85 -14.51 3.75
N ALA A 21 -8.16 -14.36 5.04
CA ALA A 21 -7.26 -14.73 6.13
C ALA A 21 -7.03 -16.25 6.17
N ILE A 22 -8.10 -17.05 6.07
CA ILE A 22 -8.00 -18.51 6.08
C ILE A 22 -7.22 -19.01 4.85
N GLU A 23 -7.47 -18.43 3.67
CA GLU A 23 -6.71 -18.73 2.47
C GLU A 23 -5.23 -18.35 2.61
N ALA A 24 -4.92 -17.20 3.22
CA ALA A 24 -3.56 -16.76 3.46
C ALA A 24 -2.83 -17.68 4.47
N ASN A 25 -3.48 -18.05 5.57
CA ASN A 25 -2.93 -19.00 6.54
C ASN A 25 -2.53 -20.31 5.86
N LYS A 26 -3.42 -20.89 5.04
CA LYS A 26 -3.16 -22.13 4.29
C LYS A 26 -2.05 -21.98 3.26
N ALA A 27 -2.04 -20.86 2.51
CA ALA A 27 -1.10 -20.66 1.40
C ALA A 27 0.30 -20.27 1.85
N PHE A 28 0.42 -19.52 2.93
CA PHE A 28 1.68 -18.91 3.37
C PHE A 28 2.22 -19.50 4.69
N HIS A 29 1.46 -20.40 5.34
CA HIS A 29 1.81 -20.96 6.66
C HIS A 29 2.13 -19.89 7.70
N VAL A 30 1.25 -18.87 7.80
CA VAL A 30 1.40 -17.71 8.67
C VAL A 30 0.31 -17.70 9.73
N ASP A 31 0.66 -17.33 10.98
CA ASP A 31 -0.33 -17.15 12.04
C ASP A 31 -1.13 -15.86 11.80
N ILE A 32 -2.44 -15.92 12.02
CA ILE A 32 -3.34 -14.78 11.80
C ILE A 32 -4.22 -14.55 13.03
N VAL A 33 -4.34 -13.29 13.43
CA VAL A 33 -5.33 -12.86 14.41
C VAL A 33 -6.42 -12.07 13.69
N LEU A 34 -7.61 -12.63 13.62
CA LEU A 34 -8.83 -11.96 13.14
C LEU A 34 -9.38 -11.08 14.27
N VAL A 35 -9.40 -9.77 14.07
CA VAL A 35 -9.91 -8.81 15.04
C VAL A 35 -11.29 -8.35 14.63
N GLY A 36 -12.32 -8.63 15.43
CA GLY A 36 -13.69 -8.26 15.12
C GLY A 36 -14.71 -8.93 16.02
N ARG A 37 -15.98 -8.86 15.64
CA ARG A 37 -17.06 -9.55 16.38
C ARG A 37 -16.92 -11.06 16.18
N GLY A 38 -16.55 -11.76 17.24
CA GLY A 38 -16.28 -13.20 17.21
C GLY A 38 -17.44 -14.03 16.65
N GLU A 39 -18.68 -13.71 17.04
CA GLU A 39 -19.88 -14.39 16.53
C GLU A 39 -20.01 -14.24 15.00
N ALA A 40 -19.82 -13.04 14.46
CA ALA A 40 -19.91 -12.78 13.03
C ALA A 40 -18.78 -13.51 12.24
N ILE A 41 -17.58 -13.60 12.81
CA ILE A 41 -16.47 -14.35 12.21
C ILE A 41 -16.80 -15.84 12.15
N LEU A 42 -17.30 -16.40 13.25
CA LEU A 42 -17.67 -17.83 13.33
C LEU A 42 -18.89 -18.16 12.43
N GLU A 43 -19.83 -17.23 12.29
CA GLU A 43 -20.97 -17.36 11.37
C GLU A 43 -20.49 -17.45 9.91
N VAL A 44 -19.57 -16.58 9.48
CA VAL A 44 -18.96 -16.67 8.13
C VAL A 44 -18.31 -18.03 7.93
N MET A 45 -17.51 -18.50 8.90
CA MET A 45 -16.85 -19.79 8.80
C MET A 45 -17.86 -20.92 8.64
N SER A 46 -18.91 -20.94 9.48
CA SER A 46 -19.97 -21.95 9.43
C SER A 46 -20.70 -21.95 8.08
N ASN A 47 -21.04 -20.78 7.54
CA ASN A 47 -21.71 -20.63 6.23
C ASN A 47 -20.85 -21.16 5.06
N HIS A 48 -19.53 -21.23 5.23
CA HIS A 48 -18.59 -21.78 4.25
C HIS A 48 -18.10 -23.19 4.60
N GLY A 49 -18.77 -23.89 5.54
CA GLY A 49 -18.47 -25.28 5.90
C GLY A 49 -17.17 -25.46 6.68
N ILE A 50 -16.69 -24.41 7.36
CA ILE A 50 -15.51 -24.44 8.20
C ILE A 50 -15.97 -24.53 9.66
N SER A 51 -15.90 -25.72 10.23
CA SER A 51 -16.43 -26.03 11.58
C SER A 51 -15.52 -25.50 12.70
N ASP A 52 -14.20 -25.51 12.48
CA ASP A 52 -13.21 -25.17 13.50
C ASP A 52 -12.22 -24.12 12.97
N LEU A 53 -11.68 -23.31 13.89
CA LEU A 53 -10.58 -22.41 13.54
C LEU A 53 -9.37 -23.20 13.04
N PRO A 54 -8.83 -22.87 11.84
CA PRO A 54 -7.61 -23.51 11.37
C PRO A 54 -6.45 -23.28 12.36
N GLU A 55 -5.51 -24.22 12.39
CA GLU A 55 -4.29 -24.08 13.19
C GLU A 55 -3.56 -22.78 12.81
N GLY A 56 -3.15 -21.99 13.81
CA GLY A 56 -2.51 -20.70 13.62
C GLY A 56 -3.49 -19.52 13.36
N VAL A 57 -4.81 -19.76 13.35
CA VAL A 57 -5.81 -18.69 13.29
C VAL A 57 -6.45 -18.47 14.66
N GLU A 58 -6.42 -17.25 15.14
CA GLU A 58 -6.98 -16.82 16.43
C GLU A 58 -8.03 -15.71 16.22
N ILE A 59 -8.98 -15.56 17.14
CA ILE A 59 -9.94 -14.45 17.16
C ILE A 59 -9.63 -13.56 18.36
N ALA A 60 -9.49 -12.25 18.10
CA ALA A 60 -9.49 -11.22 19.12
C ALA A 60 -10.81 -10.44 19.04
N ASN A 61 -11.65 -10.53 20.09
CA ASN A 61 -12.95 -9.90 20.05
C ASN A 61 -12.86 -8.37 20.08
N ALA A 62 -13.65 -7.73 19.20
CA ALA A 62 -13.84 -6.29 19.15
C ALA A 62 -15.27 -5.98 18.70
N ASP A 63 -16.05 -5.36 19.58
CA ASP A 63 -17.52 -5.26 19.41
C ASP A 63 -17.94 -4.10 18.52
N ASP A 64 -17.06 -3.11 18.30
CA ASP A 64 -17.35 -1.91 17.53
C ASP A 64 -16.61 -1.88 16.18
N VAL A 65 -17.11 -1.07 15.26
CA VAL A 65 -16.57 -0.91 13.90
C VAL A 65 -16.41 0.56 13.59
N VAL A 66 -15.33 0.91 12.89
CA VAL A 66 -15.15 2.26 12.35
C VAL A 66 -15.96 2.39 11.07
N ASP A 67 -16.92 3.32 11.05
CA ASP A 67 -17.71 3.64 9.87
C ASP A 67 -16.93 4.52 8.89
N MET A 68 -17.26 4.44 7.59
CA MET A 68 -16.63 5.27 6.55
C MET A 68 -16.91 6.77 6.71
N HIS A 69 -17.99 7.13 7.44
CA HIS A 69 -18.38 8.50 7.75
C HIS A 69 -17.86 9.01 9.10
N ASP A 70 -17.25 8.15 9.91
CA ASP A 70 -16.61 8.57 11.15
C ASP A 70 -15.47 9.56 10.87
N ASP A 71 -15.42 10.65 11.66
CA ASP A 71 -14.33 11.62 11.54
C ASP A 71 -12.98 10.98 11.93
N PRO A 72 -12.00 10.91 11.00
CA PRO A 72 -10.71 10.27 11.23
C PRO A 72 -9.96 10.80 12.46
N ALA A 73 -10.09 12.09 12.77
CA ALA A 73 -9.37 12.71 13.88
C ALA A 73 -9.90 12.24 15.24
N SER A 74 -11.20 11.97 15.34
CA SER A 74 -11.86 11.59 16.60
C SER A 74 -12.04 10.08 16.78
N VAL A 75 -11.92 9.30 15.70
CA VAL A 75 -12.27 7.87 15.69
C VAL A 75 -11.52 7.05 16.74
N ILE A 76 -10.23 7.33 16.94
CA ILE A 76 -9.38 6.60 17.88
C ILE A 76 -9.88 6.76 19.34
N HIS A 77 -10.47 7.89 19.66
CA HIS A 77 -10.99 8.17 20.98
C HIS A 77 -12.45 7.71 21.15
N LYS A 78 -13.26 7.85 20.10
CA LYS A 78 -14.68 7.50 20.11
C LYS A 78 -14.93 6.00 19.91
N ARG A 79 -14.13 5.34 19.06
CA ARG A 79 -14.27 3.93 18.69
C ARG A 79 -13.15 3.06 19.27
N LYS A 80 -12.83 3.22 20.55
CA LYS A 80 -11.71 2.54 21.23
C LYS A 80 -11.73 1.01 21.15
N ASN A 81 -12.94 0.44 21.05
CA ASN A 81 -13.18 -1.01 21.00
C ASN A 81 -13.48 -1.50 19.56
N SER A 82 -13.24 -0.67 18.55
CA SER A 82 -13.38 -1.10 17.16
C SER A 82 -12.26 -2.05 16.75
N SER A 83 -12.56 -2.95 15.80
CA SER A 83 -11.62 -3.91 15.24
C SER A 83 -10.32 -3.24 14.77
N MET A 84 -10.43 -2.10 14.08
CA MET A 84 -9.29 -1.32 13.62
C MET A 84 -8.42 -0.81 14.80
N VAL A 85 -9.01 -0.20 15.80
CA VAL A 85 -8.28 0.40 16.93
C VAL A 85 -7.69 -0.69 17.83
N VAL A 86 -8.42 -1.76 18.09
CA VAL A 86 -7.91 -2.92 18.85
C VAL A 86 -6.73 -3.56 18.12
N GLY A 87 -6.86 -3.82 16.82
CA GLY A 87 -5.79 -4.41 16.01
C GLY A 87 -4.53 -3.55 15.95
N LEU A 88 -4.67 -2.22 15.79
CA LEU A 88 -3.51 -1.30 15.82
C LEU A 88 -2.84 -1.25 17.20
N LYS A 89 -3.59 -1.34 18.31
CA LYS A 89 -3.01 -1.46 19.65
C LYS A 89 -2.26 -2.78 19.81
N MET A 90 -2.82 -3.89 19.36
CA MET A 90 -2.15 -5.19 19.39
C MET A 90 -0.84 -5.13 18.62
N LEU A 91 -0.82 -4.49 17.44
CA LEU A 91 0.40 -4.28 16.67
C LEU A 91 1.42 -3.45 17.45
N ALA A 92 1.03 -2.33 18.04
CA ALA A 92 1.90 -1.46 18.83
C ALA A 92 2.50 -2.20 20.06
N GLU A 93 1.72 -3.08 20.70
CA GLU A 93 2.13 -3.91 21.84
C GLU A 93 3.02 -5.10 21.45
N GLY A 94 3.30 -5.32 20.16
CA GLY A 94 4.12 -6.42 19.69
C GLY A 94 3.42 -7.78 19.64
N LYS A 95 2.08 -7.81 19.66
CA LYS A 95 1.28 -9.03 19.56
C LYS A 95 1.15 -9.54 18.13
N GLY A 96 1.77 -8.84 17.16
CA GLY A 96 1.87 -9.21 15.76
C GLY A 96 2.94 -8.40 15.04
N ASP A 97 3.27 -8.82 13.83
CA ASP A 97 4.34 -8.27 13.01
C ASP A 97 3.84 -7.22 12.01
N ALA A 98 2.58 -7.32 11.58
CA ALA A 98 1.94 -6.37 10.68
C ALA A 98 0.42 -6.33 10.91
N PHE A 99 -0.24 -5.26 10.41
CA PHE A 99 -1.69 -5.08 10.47
C PHE A 99 -2.26 -4.86 9.06
N VAL A 100 -3.38 -5.50 8.76
CA VAL A 100 -4.11 -5.37 7.47
C VAL A 100 -5.54 -4.91 7.74
N SER A 101 -6.01 -3.88 7.05
CA SER A 101 -7.41 -3.42 7.11
C SER A 101 -7.88 -2.84 5.78
N ALA A 102 -9.13 -3.09 5.41
CA ALA A 102 -9.81 -2.44 4.29
C ALA A 102 -10.73 -1.28 4.73
N GLY A 103 -10.77 -0.94 6.01
CA GLY A 103 -11.58 0.14 6.56
C GLY A 103 -11.18 1.53 6.07
N SER A 104 -11.80 2.59 6.60
CA SER A 104 -11.56 3.99 6.22
C SER A 104 -10.07 4.34 6.19
N THR A 105 -9.59 4.84 5.05
CA THR A 105 -8.17 5.20 4.87
C THR A 105 -7.72 6.29 5.84
N GLY A 106 -8.55 7.31 6.04
CA GLY A 106 -8.24 8.41 6.97
C GLY A 106 -8.15 7.93 8.41
N ALA A 107 -9.10 7.10 8.85
CA ALA A 107 -9.10 6.51 10.19
C ALA A 107 -7.89 5.59 10.42
N LEU A 108 -7.58 4.75 9.43
CA LEU A 108 -6.44 3.82 9.49
C LEU A 108 -5.10 4.57 9.54
N LEU A 109 -4.93 5.60 8.70
CA LEU A 109 -3.72 6.43 8.70
C LEU A 109 -3.54 7.18 10.04
N THR A 110 -4.64 7.74 10.56
CA THR A 110 -4.64 8.42 11.86
C THR A 110 -4.29 7.43 12.97
N GLY A 111 -4.91 6.26 12.98
CA GLY A 111 -4.63 5.19 13.93
C GLY A 111 -3.18 4.69 13.86
N ALA A 112 -2.68 4.42 12.66
CA ALA A 112 -1.28 4.05 12.45
C ALA A 112 -0.32 5.12 12.98
N THR A 113 -0.62 6.40 12.71
CA THR A 113 0.22 7.53 13.14
C THR A 113 0.23 7.72 14.67
N LEU A 114 -0.92 7.59 15.33
CA LEU A 114 -1.05 7.92 16.77
C LEU A 114 -0.83 6.70 17.68
N ILE A 115 -1.20 5.50 17.26
CA ILE A 115 -1.09 4.28 18.06
C ILE A 115 0.22 3.55 17.78
N VAL A 116 0.47 3.17 16.51
CA VAL A 116 1.70 2.45 16.12
C VAL A 116 2.90 3.40 16.08
N LYS A 117 2.65 4.67 15.77
CA LYS A 117 3.60 5.78 15.70
C LYS A 117 4.47 5.74 14.44
N ARG A 118 4.98 6.92 14.09
CA ARG A 118 5.92 7.10 12.99
C ARG A 118 7.34 6.74 13.44
N VAL A 119 8.16 6.34 12.48
CA VAL A 119 9.62 6.23 12.67
C VAL A 119 10.16 7.60 13.12
N ARG A 120 11.07 7.58 14.10
CA ARG A 120 11.63 8.82 14.67
C ARG A 120 12.31 9.65 13.58
N GLY A 121 11.90 10.89 13.44
CA GLY A 121 12.40 11.84 12.42
C GLY A 121 11.49 11.97 11.20
N ILE A 122 10.60 11.02 10.95
CA ILE A 122 9.58 11.12 9.88
C ILE A 122 8.45 12.07 10.31
N ARG A 123 8.21 13.09 9.49
CA ARG A 123 7.19 14.11 9.75
C ARG A 123 5.79 13.66 9.33
N ARG A 124 5.69 12.93 8.20
CA ARG A 124 4.44 12.42 7.65
C ARG A 124 4.61 11.00 7.14
N ALA A 125 3.65 10.14 7.43
CA ALA A 125 3.55 8.85 6.78
C ALA A 125 3.01 9.04 5.35
N ALA A 126 3.48 8.23 4.41
CA ALA A 126 3.03 8.24 3.02
C ALA A 126 2.25 6.96 2.70
N MET A 127 1.21 7.05 1.89
CA MET A 127 0.55 5.90 1.28
C MET A 127 1.25 5.58 -0.04
N ALA A 128 1.84 4.38 -0.16
CA ALA A 128 2.72 4.05 -1.27
C ALA A 128 2.26 2.79 -2.03
N PRO A 129 1.28 2.92 -2.96
CA PRO A 129 0.88 1.82 -3.81
C PRO A 129 2.00 1.44 -4.77
N ALA A 130 2.16 0.12 -4.98
CA ALA A 130 3.03 -0.43 -5.99
C ALA A 130 2.24 -0.64 -7.29
N MET A 131 2.74 -0.10 -8.40
CA MET A 131 2.14 -0.21 -9.73
C MET A 131 2.97 -1.17 -10.59
N PRO A 132 2.34 -2.09 -11.35
CA PRO A 132 3.07 -2.90 -12.32
C PRO A 132 3.58 -2.02 -13.47
N THR A 133 4.74 -2.37 -14.00
CA THR A 133 5.37 -1.65 -15.10
C THR A 133 5.49 -2.53 -16.34
N LYS A 134 5.62 -1.89 -17.51
CA LYS A 134 5.84 -2.56 -18.80
C LYS A 134 7.04 -3.52 -18.79
N THR A 135 8.03 -3.27 -17.95
CA THR A 135 9.24 -4.11 -17.83
C THR A 135 9.03 -5.35 -16.97
N GLY A 136 7.82 -5.59 -16.45
CA GLY A 136 7.50 -6.70 -15.56
C GLY A 136 7.89 -6.45 -14.09
N GLY A 137 8.44 -5.27 -13.77
CA GLY A 137 8.74 -4.82 -12.42
C GLY A 137 7.57 -4.08 -11.75
N LYS A 138 7.89 -3.36 -10.69
CA LYS A 138 6.94 -2.50 -9.95
C LYS A 138 7.55 -1.12 -9.74
N ALA A 139 6.74 -0.07 -9.86
CA ALA A 139 7.06 1.28 -9.43
C ALA A 139 6.16 1.69 -8.25
N ILE A 140 6.68 2.44 -7.30
CA ILE A 140 5.96 2.94 -6.14
C ILE A 140 5.62 4.40 -6.36
N ILE A 141 4.37 4.80 -6.10
CA ILE A 141 3.96 6.20 -6.06
C ILE A 141 3.95 6.63 -4.59
N CYS A 142 4.74 7.61 -4.20
CA CYS A 142 4.89 8.07 -2.82
C CYS A 142 4.93 9.62 -2.74
N ASP A 143 3.87 10.25 -2.30
CA ASP A 143 2.65 9.83 -1.62
C ASP A 143 1.47 9.66 -2.60
N CYS A 144 0.46 8.89 -2.15
CA CYS A 144 -0.75 8.65 -2.94
C CYS A 144 -2.02 8.78 -2.06
N GLY A 145 -2.32 10.02 -1.62
CA GLY A 145 -3.57 10.34 -0.93
C GLY A 145 -3.51 10.44 0.61
N ALA A 146 -2.33 10.26 1.24
CA ALA A 146 -2.21 10.47 2.69
C ALA A 146 -2.00 11.96 3.04
N ASN A 147 -1.32 12.73 2.18
CA ASN A 147 -0.99 14.14 2.42
C ASN A 147 -1.28 14.94 1.15
N ALA A 148 -2.45 15.59 1.10
CA ALA A 148 -2.87 16.38 -0.07
C ALA A 148 -1.93 17.56 -0.35
N GLU A 149 -1.45 18.22 0.71
CA GLU A 149 -0.48 19.29 0.65
C GLU A 149 0.83 18.86 1.31
N CYS A 150 1.96 19.16 0.67
CA CYS A 150 3.28 18.77 1.13
C CYS A 150 4.22 19.97 1.20
N THR A 151 5.27 19.82 2.01
CA THR A 151 6.46 20.70 1.97
C THR A 151 7.61 19.99 1.24
N PRO A 152 8.65 20.71 0.79
CA PRO A 152 9.81 20.09 0.17
C PRO A 152 10.45 18.99 1.03
N GLU A 153 10.49 19.19 2.36
CA GLU A 153 11.04 18.20 3.29
C GLU A 153 10.19 16.92 3.37
N PHE A 154 8.86 17.02 3.16
CA PHE A 154 8.03 15.81 3.09
C PHE A 154 8.36 15.02 1.84
N LEU A 155 8.52 15.69 0.69
CA LEU A 155 8.90 15.02 -0.56
C LEU A 155 10.29 14.38 -0.47
N LEU A 156 11.28 15.05 0.17
CA LEU A 156 12.56 14.44 0.49
C LEU A 156 12.38 13.16 1.31
N GLN A 157 11.61 13.22 2.40
CA GLN A 157 11.38 12.04 3.24
C GLN A 157 10.64 10.91 2.49
N PHE A 158 9.73 11.25 1.57
CA PHE A 158 9.05 10.27 0.71
C PHE A 158 10.05 9.60 -0.25
N GLY A 159 11.02 10.33 -0.78
CA GLY A 159 12.10 9.77 -1.58
C GLY A 159 12.97 8.77 -0.79
N LEU A 160 13.35 9.13 0.44
CA LEU A 160 14.14 8.27 1.31
C LEU A 160 13.39 6.98 1.69
N VAL A 161 12.16 7.12 2.20
CA VAL A 161 11.39 5.97 2.65
C VAL A 161 10.94 5.07 1.50
N GLY A 162 10.60 5.68 0.35
CA GLY A 162 10.27 4.95 -0.88
C GLY A 162 11.47 4.16 -1.42
N SER A 163 12.66 4.78 -1.44
CA SER A 163 13.90 4.10 -1.84
C SER A 163 14.24 2.92 -0.92
N ALA A 164 14.19 3.12 0.40
CA ALA A 164 14.42 2.05 1.36
C ALA A 164 13.40 0.89 1.20
N TYR A 165 12.12 1.21 0.97
CA TYR A 165 11.09 0.23 0.70
C TYR A 165 11.33 -0.53 -0.60
N ALA A 166 11.63 0.16 -1.69
CA ALA A 166 11.92 -0.47 -2.99
C ALA A 166 13.11 -1.44 -2.87
N LYS A 167 14.14 -1.06 -2.13
CA LYS A 167 15.33 -1.88 -1.90
C LYS A 167 15.03 -3.10 -1.03
N LYS A 168 14.44 -2.92 0.15
CA LYS A 168 14.28 -3.97 1.15
C LYS A 168 13.07 -4.88 0.93
N VAL A 169 11.99 -4.33 0.40
CA VAL A 169 10.70 -5.04 0.25
C VAL A 169 10.47 -5.50 -1.18
N LEU A 170 10.84 -4.68 -2.18
CA LEU A 170 10.68 -5.06 -3.59
C LEU A 170 11.95 -5.70 -4.19
N GLY A 171 13.10 -5.69 -3.49
CA GLY A 171 14.35 -6.32 -3.92
C GLY A 171 15.07 -5.57 -5.06
N ILE A 172 14.83 -4.27 -5.22
CA ILE A 172 15.49 -3.44 -6.21
C ILE A 172 16.78 -2.88 -5.60
N GLU A 173 17.95 -3.35 -6.01
CA GLU A 173 19.24 -3.01 -5.38
C GLU A 173 19.54 -1.51 -5.37
N ASN A 174 19.32 -0.82 -6.50
CA ASN A 174 19.56 0.62 -6.65
C ASN A 174 18.33 1.32 -7.24
N PRO A 175 17.28 1.59 -6.41
CA PRO A 175 16.02 2.12 -6.89
C PRO A 175 16.17 3.52 -7.49
N ARG A 176 15.69 3.71 -8.71
CA ARG A 176 15.64 5.01 -9.39
C ARG A 176 14.50 5.83 -8.80
N VAL A 177 14.86 6.93 -8.15
CA VAL A 177 13.92 7.87 -7.53
C VAL A 177 13.70 9.07 -8.44
N GLY A 178 12.48 9.31 -8.88
CA GLY A 178 12.10 10.46 -9.72
C GLY A 178 11.10 11.37 -9.01
N LEU A 179 11.21 12.67 -9.21
CA LEU A 179 10.25 13.66 -8.73
C LEU A 179 9.18 13.90 -9.80
N LEU A 180 7.91 13.62 -9.49
CA LEU A 180 6.80 13.83 -10.41
C LEU A 180 6.68 15.30 -10.80
N ASN A 181 6.73 15.57 -12.10
CA ASN A 181 6.70 16.92 -12.63
C ASN A 181 5.99 16.97 -14.01
N ILE A 182 5.81 18.19 -14.54
CA ILE A 182 5.22 18.48 -15.86
C ILE A 182 6.24 18.41 -17.01
N GLY A 183 7.51 18.18 -16.73
CA GLY A 183 8.61 18.04 -17.67
C GLY A 183 9.86 17.59 -16.93
N THR A 184 10.89 17.21 -17.68
CA THR A 184 12.11 16.60 -17.13
C THR A 184 13.19 17.62 -16.73
N GLU A 185 13.06 18.87 -17.19
CA GLU A 185 14.04 19.94 -16.88
C GLU A 185 13.93 20.34 -15.39
N ASP A 186 15.04 20.66 -14.76
CA ASP A 186 15.16 21.05 -13.35
C ASP A 186 14.39 22.36 -13.01
N SER A 187 14.19 23.22 -14.01
CA SER A 187 13.45 24.47 -13.88
C SER A 187 11.92 24.34 -13.87
N LYS A 188 11.38 23.15 -14.21
CA LYS A 188 9.95 22.92 -14.32
C LYS A 188 9.26 22.74 -12.96
N GLY A 189 7.94 22.87 -12.98
CA GLY A 189 7.07 22.68 -11.83
C GLY A 189 6.81 23.94 -11.01
N THR A 190 6.06 23.76 -9.94
CA THR A 190 5.77 24.81 -8.95
C THR A 190 6.97 25.04 -8.04
N GLN A 191 6.86 26.00 -7.13
CA GLN A 191 7.93 26.23 -6.14
C GLN A 191 8.19 24.99 -5.28
N LEU A 192 7.15 24.23 -4.93
CA LEU A 192 7.28 22.97 -4.19
C LEU A 192 8.22 21.98 -4.90
N GLN A 193 8.02 21.73 -6.21
CA GLN A 193 8.88 20.80 -6.96
C GLN A 193 10.31 21.31 -7.09
N LYS A 194 10.51 22.60 -7.33
CA LYS A 194 11.85 23.20 -7.45
C LYS A 194 12.64 23.07 -6.14
N ASP A 195 12.01 23.38 -5.01
CA ASP A 195 12.66 23.28 -3.70
C ASP A 195 12.92 21.81 -3.31
N ALA A 196 11.96 20.92 -3.61
CA ALA A 196 12.12 19.48 -3.38
C ALA A 196 13.22 18.86 -4.26
N TYR A 197 13.35 19.31 -5.51
CA TYR A 197 14.43 18.89 -6.42
C TYR A 197 15.81 19.12 -5.80
N VAL A 198 16.04 20.31 -5.26
CA VAL A 198 17.32 20.67 -4.61
C VAL A 198 17.61 19.73 -3.44
N LEU A 199 16.61 19.45 -2.59
CA LEU A 199 16.78 18.57 -1.43
C LEU A 199 17.03 17.09 -1.85
N LEU A 200 16.34 16.61 -2.87
CA LEU A 200 16.53 15.25 -3.38
C LEU A 200 17.88 15.09 -4.07
N GLN A 201 18.34 16.13 -4.81
CA GLN A 201 19.65 16.15 -5.42
C GLN A 201 20.78 16.16 -4.38
N ASP A 202 20.61 16.93 -3.29
CA ASP A 202 21.56 16.93 -2.18
C ASP A 202 21.64 15.56 -1.50
N ALA A 203 20.49 14.90 -1.28
CA ALA A 203 20.45 13.54 -0.75
C ALA A 203 21.15 12.52 -1.68
N ALA A 204 21.01 12.69 -2.99
CA ALA A 204 21.73 11.86 -3.97
C ALA A 204 23.24 12.11 -3.94
N ASN A 205 23.67 13.37 -3.85
CA ASN A 205 25.09 13.73 -3.74
C ASN A 205 25.76 13.12 -2.49
N LYS A 206 24.97 12.91 -1.43
CA LYS A 206 25.38 12.23 -0.19
C LYS A 206 25.30 10.69 -0.28
N GLY A 207 24.88 10.15 -1.42
CA GLY A 207 24.74 8.70 -1.63
C GLY A 207 23.57 8.05 -0.88
N LEU A 208 22.58 8.84 -0.42
CA LEU A 208 21.44 8.33 0.35
C LEU A 208 20.35 7.73 -0.54
N ILE A 209 20.20 8.22 -1.76
CA ILE A 209 19.26 7.75 -2.79
C ILE A 209 19.87 7.87 -4.18
N HIS A 210 19.33 7.10 -5.13
CA HIS A 210 19.63 7.26 -6.55
C HIS A 210 18.55 8.15 -7.20
N PHE A 211 18.69 9.47 -7.06
CA PHE A 211 17.79 10.45 -7.67
C PHE A 211 18.08 10.62 -9.15
N THR A 212 17.05 10.46 -9.99
CA THR A 212 17.15 10.53 -11.46
C THR A 212 16.59 11.84 -12.04
N GLY A 213 16.24 12.80 -11.18
CA GLY A 213 15.68 14.08 -11.58
C GLY A 213 14.15 14.09 -11.67
N ASN A 214 13.62 15.08 -12.40
CA ASN A 214 12.19 15.20 -12.68
C ASN A 214 11.73 14.12 -13.64
N VAL A 215 10.51 13.60 -13.43
CA VAL A 215 9.88 12.59 -14.29
C VAL A 215 8.45 12.98 -14.61
N GLU A 216 8.02 12.71 -15.83
CA GLU A 216 6.62 12.87 -16.21
C GLU A 216 5.80 11.63 -15.81
N ALA A 217 4.50 11.81 -15.62
CA ALA A 217 3.57 10.75 -15.20
C ALA A 217 3.64 9.47 -16.07
N ARG A 218 3.92 9.62 -17.38
CA ARG A 218 4.06 8.49 -18.31
C ARG A 218 5.25 7.57 -18.03
N ALA A 219 6.27 8.06 -17.35
CA ALA A 219 7.47 7.28 -17.00
C ALA A 219 7.14 6.12 -16.05
N VAL A 220 6.10 6.27 -15.23
CA VAL A 220 5.70 5.28 -14.20
C VAL A 220 5.28 3.94 -14.82
N PRO A 221 4.24 3.86 -15.66
CA PRO A 221 3.83 2.59 -16.27
C PRO A 221 4.86 2.05 -17.27
N LEU A 222 5.75 2.90 -17.79
CA LEU A 222 6.84 2.46 -18.67
C LEU A 222 8.02 1.83 -17.91
N GLY A 223 8.09 1.99 -16.58
CA GLY A 223 9.16 1.45 -15.75
C GLY A 223 10.49 2.20 -15.90
N GLU A 224 10.43 3.50 -16.17
CA GLU A 224 11.61 4.38 -16.27
C GLU A 224 12.12 4.79 -14.88
N VAL A 225 11.26 4.69 -13.86
CA VAL A 225 11.56 4.93 -12.44
C VAL A 225 10.98 3.82 -11.57
N ASP A 226 11.55 3.65 -10.38
CA ASP A 226 11.12 2.63 -9.42
C ASP A 226 10.38 3.26 -8.23
N VAL A 227 10.67 4.53 -7.94
CA VAL A 227 10.00 5.35 -6.91
C VAL A 227 9.65 6.69 -7.49
N VAL A 228 8.37 7.05 -7.49
CA VAL A 228 7.87 8.35 -7.92
C VAL A 228 7.48 9.15 -6.69
N VAL A 229 8.19 10.25 -6.45
CA VAL A 229 7.95 11.16 -5.33
C VAL A 229 6.97 12.25 -5.77
N CYS A 230 5.89 12.43 -5.02
CA CYS A 230 4.89 13.48 -5.25
C CYS A 230 4.11 13.80 -3.98
N ASP A 231 3.32 14.87 -4.03
CA ASP A 231 2.27 15.12 -3.04
C ASP A 231 1.12 14.12 -3.22
N GLY A 232 0.33 13.92 -2.16
CA GLY A 232 -0.74 12.92 -2.17
C GLY A 232 -1.88 13.24 -3.13
N PHE A 233 -2.13 14.51 -3.47
CA PHE A 233 -3.14 14.86 -4.46
C PHE A 233 -2.69 14.44 -5.86
N SER A 234 -1.50 14.84 -6.28
CA SER A 234 -0.94 14.49 -7.59
C SER A 234 -0.77 12.98 -7.75
N GLY A 235 -0.27 12.30 -6.72
CA GLY A 235 -0.10 10.85 -6.73
C GLY A 235 -1.43 10.10 -6.82
N ASN A 236 -2.46 10.55 -6.11
CA ASN A 236 -3.79 9.93 -6.18
C ASN A 236 -4.45 10.15 -7.56
N VAL A 237 -4.30 11.35 -8.15
CA VAL A 237 -4.78 11.62 -9.51
C VAL A 237 -4.06 10.71 -10.51
N LEU A 238 -2.75 10.56 -10.41
CA LEU A 238 -1.96 9.66 -11.25
C LEU A 238 -2.43 8.20 -11.12
N LEU A 239 -2.55 7.69 -9.90
CA LEU A 239 -3.02 6.33 -9.62
C LEU A 239 -4.40 6.09 -10.23
N LYS A 240 -5.37 6.95 -9.94
CA LYS A 240 -6.75 6.81 -10.41
C LYS A 240 -6.88 6.95 -11.93
N SER A 241 -6.01 7.75 -12.56
CA SER A 241 -5.94 7.86 -14.02
C SER A 241 -5.42 6.56 -14.66
N ILE A 242 -4.38 5.94 -14.07
CA ILE A 242 -3.85 4.65 -14.54
C ILE A 242 -4.89 3.55 -14.33
N GLU A 243 -5.50 3.45 -13.15
CA GLU A 243 -6.56 2.47 -12.86
C GLU A 243 -7.74 2.61 -13.84
N GLY A 244 -8.24 3.83 -14.03
CA GLY A 244 -9.35 4.10 -14.94
C GLY A 244 -9.00 3.76 -16.40
N THR A 245 -7.79 4.07 -16.84
CA THR A 245 -7.29 3.71 -18.19
C THR A 245 -7.21 2.20 -18.36
N ALA A 246 -6.70 1.48 -17.36
CA ALA A 246 -6.64 0.01 -17.38
C ALA A 246 -8.04 -0.61 -17.47
N MET A 247 -9.00 -0.13 -16.69
CA MET A 247 -10.40 -0.58 -16.74
C MET A 247 -11.04 -0.28 -18.10
N PHE A 248 -10.81 0.91 -18.66
CA PHE A 248 -11.30 1.30 -19.99
C PHE A 248 -10.73 0.37 -21.08
N MET A 249 -9.42 0.15 -21.09
CA MET A 249 -8.76 -0.76 -22.05
C MET A 249 -9.29 -2.19 -21.93
N GLY A 250 -9.46 -2.70 -20.71
CA GLY A 250 -10.05 -4.02 -20.45
C GLY A 250 -11.47 -4.15 -21.00
N SER A 251 -12.31 -3.11 -20.84
CA SER A 251 -13.65 -3.09 -21.38
C SER A 251 -13.68 -3.06 -22.92
N MET A 252 -12.78 -2.30 -23.55
CA MET A 252 -12.62 -2.25 -25.01
C MET A 252 -12.17 -3.59 -25.58
N MET A 253 -11.20 -4.25 -24.93
CA MET A 253 -10.78 -5.60 -25.33
C MET A 253 -11.90 -6.61 -25.23
N LYS A 254 -12.67 -6.59 -24.13
CA LYS A 254 -13.85 -7.45 -23.97
C LYS A 254 -14.89 -7.22 -25.08
N LYS A 255 -15.13 -5.95 -25.46
CA LYS A 255 -16.02 -5.59 -26.55
C LYS A 255 -15.50 -6.08 -27.90
N LEU A 256 -14.19 -5.94 -28.16
CA LEU A 256 -13.52 -6.42 -29.37
C LEU A 256 -13.71 -7.93 -29.55
N PHE A 257 -13.39 -8.72 -28.54
CA PHE A 257 -13.49 -10.18 -28.62
C PHE A 257 -14.92 -10.72 -28.63
N LYS A 258 -15.91 -9.92 -28.17
CA LYS A 258 -17.34 -10.31 -28.24
C LYS A 258 -18.03 -9.89 -29.54
N LYS A 259 -17.38 -9.20 -30.48
CA LYS A 259 -17.98 -8.56 -31.66
C LYS A 259 -18.64 -9.56 -32.61
N ASN A 260 -17.98 -10.68 -32.92
CA ASN A 260 -18.49 -11.71 -33.84
C ASN A 260 -17.85 -13.08 -33.58
N LEU A 261 -18.22 -14.10 -34.38
CA LEU A 261 -17.72 -15.46 -34.20
C LEU A 261 -16.19 -15.57 -34.43
N PHE A 262 -15.66 -14.84 -35.42
CA PHE A 262 -14.23 -14.84 -35.71
C PHE A 262 -13.41 -14.23 -34.57
N THR A 263 -13.86 -13.12 -33.98
CA THR A 263 -13.16 -12.51 -32.85
C THR A 263 -13.25 -13.37 -31.58
N LYS A 264 -14.35 -14.13 -31.37
CA LYS A 264 -14.47 -15.11 -30.30
C LYS A 264 -13.48 -16.27 -30.48
N LEU A 265 -13.32 -16.76 -31.72
CA LEU A 265 -12.35 -17.81 -32.03
C LEU A 265 -10.91 -17.29 -31.83
N GLY A 266 -10.62 -16.04 -32.27
CA GLY A 266 -9.36 -15.39 -32.02
C GLY A 266 -9.03 -15.27 -30.52
N TYR A 267 -10.05 -14.94 -29.68
CA TYR A 267 -9.86 -14.95 -28.23
C TYR A 267 -9.45 -16.30 -27.68
N LEU A 268 -10.04 -17.40 -28.16
CA LEU A 268 -9.66 -18.74 -27.72
C LEU A 268 -8.19 -19.06 -27.97
N LEU A 269 -7.63 -18.56 -29.09
CA LEU A 269 -6.23 -18.76 -29.43
C LEU A 269 -5.27 -17.93 -28.59
N CYS A 270 -5.67 -16.71 -28.13
CA CYS A 270 -4.82 -15.82 -27.34
C CYS A 270 -5.24 -15.72 -25.86
N LYS A 271 -6.19 -16.57 -25.41
CA LYS A 271 -6.76 -16.51 -24.04
C LYS A 271 -5.71 -16.51 -22.93
N GLY A 272 -4.61 -17.28 -23.09
CA GLY A 272 -3.52 -17.33 -22.11
C GLY A 272 -2.86 -15.97 -21.94
N GLY A 273 -2.36 -15.38 -23.01
CA GLY A 273 -1.69 -14.07 -22.96
C GLY A 273 -2.62 -12.92 -22.54
N VAL A 274 -3.87 -12.95 -22.98
CA VAL A 274 -4.87 -11.98 -22.51
C VAL A 274 -5.12 -12.13 -21.00
N GLY A 275 -5.20 -13.36 -20.51
CA GLY A 275 -5.34 -13.65 -19.08
C GLY A 275 -4.18 -13.13 -18.24
N GLU A 276 -2.95 -13.37 -18.68
CA GLU A 276 -1.74 -12.86 -18.01
C GLU A 276 -1.71 -11.33 -17.98
N MET A 277 -2.04 -10.69 -19.10
CA MET A 277 -2.12 -9.21 -19.15
C MET A 277 -3.19 -8.67 -18.21
N MET A 278 -4.39 -9.28 -18.18
CA MET A 278 -5.46 -8.84 -17.28
C MET A 278 -5.10 -9.07 -15.82
N LYS A 279 -4.41 -10.16 -15.50
CA LYS A 279 -3.91 -10.44 -14.15
C LYS A 279 -2.88 -9.40 -13.70
N MET A 280 -1.98 -8.97 -14.59
CA MET A 280 -1.00 -7.92 -14.30
C MET A 280 -1.67 -6.59 -13.92
N LEU A 281 -2.83 -6.28 -14.51
CA LEU A 281 -3.58 -5.04 -14.27
C LEU A 281 -4.59 -5.16 -13.12
N ASP A 282 -4.73 -6.33 -12.51
CA ASP A 282 -5.72 -6.59 -11.46
C ASP A 282 -5.15 -6.14 -10.09
N TYR A 283 -5.75 -5.10 -9.50
CA TYR A 283 -5.36 -4.60 -8.18
C TYR A 283 -5.44 -5.68 -7.07
N ARG A 284 -6.28 -6.71 -7.24
CA ARG A 284 -6.42 -7.82 -6.29
C ARG A 284 -5.14 -8.65 -6.17
N GLU A 285 -4.35 -8.71 -7.25
CA GLU A 285 -3.05 -9.41 -7.25
C GLU A 285 -1.98 -8.63 -6.48
N ILE A 286 -2.13 -7.30 -6.32
CA ILE A 286 -1.25 -6.47 -5.51
C ILE A 286 -1.58 -6.59 -4.02
N GLY A 287 -2.87 -6.73 -3.70
CA GLY A 287 -3.39 -6.94 -2.35
C GLY A 287 -3.68 -5.65 -1.58
N GLY A 288 -2.71 -4.76 -1.44
CA GLY A 288 -2.91 -3.53 -0.66
C GLY A 288 -1.81 -2.50 -0.85
N THR A 289 -1.85 -1.45 -0.05
CA THR A 289 -0.91 -0.34 -0.04
C THR A 289 -0.33 -0.17 1.36
N GLN A 290 0.98 -0.11 1.50
CA GLN A 290 1.61 0.13 2.79
C GLN A 290 1.65 1.62 3.14
N PHE A 291 1.44 1.94 4.42
CA PHE A 291 1.80 3.24 4.97
C PHE A 291 3.27 3.26 5.34
N LEU A 292 4.07 3.95 4.53
CA LEU A 292 5.51 4.10 4.75
C LEU A 292 5.80 5.14 5.82
N GLY A 293 6.88 4.95 6.59
CA GLY A 293 7.25 5.84 7.68
C GLY A 293 6.54 5.58 9.01
N ILE A 294 5.75 4.51 9.11
CA ILE A 294 5.19 3.96 10.36
C ILE A 294 6.15 2.91 10.90
N GLN A 295 6.27 2.79 12.24
CA GLN A 295 7.25 1.92 12.90
C GLN A 295 7.06 0.43 12.61
N LYS A 296 5.83 -0.01 12.36
CA LYS A 296 5.49 -1.38 11.97
C LYS A 296 4.60 -1.37 10.75
N PRO A 297 4.63 -2.39 9.89
CA PRO A 297 3.85 -2.42 8.67
C PRO A 297 2.34 -2.34 8.94
N VAL A 298 1.69 -1.37 8.30
CA VAL A 298 0.23 -1.24 8.23
C VAL A 298 -0.14 -1.22 6.76
N ILE A 299 -0.93 -2.20 6.34
CA ILE A 299 -1.36 -2.39 4.97
C ILE A 299 -2.84 -1.99 4.83
N LYS A 300 -3.10 -1.06 3.94
CA LYS A 300 -4.46 -0.67 3.54
C LYS A 300 -4.88 -1.51 2.33
N ALA A 301 -5.81 -2.43 2.50
CA ALA A 301 -6.50 -3.09 1.41
C ALA A 301 -7.61 -2.21 0.83
N HIS A 302 -8.00 -2.41 -0.41
CA HIS A 302 -9.07 -1.63 -1.05
C HIS A 302 -10.42 -1.89 -0.36
N GLY A 303 -11.32 -0.89 -0.27
CA GLY A 303 -12.64 -1.05 0.36
C GLY A 303 -13.45 -2.21 -0.22
N ALA A 304 -13.45 -2.36 -1.54
CA ALA A 304 -14.13 -3.43 -2.25
C ALA A 304 -13.32 -4.75 -2.37
N SER A 305 -12.29 -4.97 -1.54
CA SER A 305 -11.48 -6.19 -1.55
C SER A 305 -12.33 -7.45 -1.36
N ASP A 306 -12.05 -8.46 -2.18
CA ASP A 306 -12.53 -9.83 -2.02
C ASP A 306 -11.52 -10.69 -1.23
N ALA A 307 -11.81 -11.97 -1.04
CA ALA A 307 -10.94 -12.89 -0.31
C ALA A 307 -9.54 -13.00 -0.93
N LEU A 308 -9.43 -13.00 -2.27
CA LEU A 308 -8.15 -13.03 -2.98
C LEU A 308 -7.30 -11.79 -2.67
N ALA A 309 -7.91 -10.61 -2.69
CA ALA A 309 -7.22 -9.35 -2.36
C ALA A 309 -6.74 -9.34 -0.91
N PHE A 310 -7.54 -9.81 0.06
CA PHE A 310 -7.12 -9.94 1.45
C PHE A 310 -5.99 -10.96 1.63
N ARG A 311 -6.06 -12.12 0.98
CA ARG A 311 -4.96 -13.10 0.97
C ARG A 311 -3.66 -12.45 0.50
N ASN A 312 -3.70 -11.74 -0.61
CA ASN A 312 -2.53 -11.08 -1.19
C ASN A 312 -2.05 -9.90 -0.31
N ALA A 313 -2.96 -9.17 0.36
CA ALA A 313 -2.61 -8.14 1.34
C ALA A 313 -1.86 -8.72 2.55
N VAL A 314 -2.23 -9.91 3.02
CA VAL A 314 -1.49 -10.66 4.05
C VAL A 314 -0.09 -11.02 3.54
N GLY A 315 0.04 -11.52 2.32
CA GLY A 315 1.33 -11.81 1.68
C GLY A 315 2.24 -10.58 1.60
N GLN A 316 1.68 -9.42 1.26
CA GLN A 316 2.39 -8.14 1.26
C GLN A 316 2.79 -7.72 2.68
N ALA A 317 1.90 -7.88 3.67
CA ALA A 317 2.20 -7.60 5.07
C ALA A 317 3.38 -8.44 5.59
N MET A 318 3.43 -9.72 5.21
CA MET A 318 4.55 -10.61 5.54
C MET A 318 5.87 -10.13 4.92
N THR A 319 5.83 -9.74 3.65
CA THR A 319 7.02 -9.24 2.93
C THR A 319 7.52 -7.95 3.57
N ALA A 320 6.61 -7.04 3.90
CA ALA A 320 6.93 -5.79 4.57
C ALA A 320 7.51 -6.00 5.98
N ALA A 321 6.98 -6.95 6.75
CA ALA A 321 7.48 -7.29 8.08
C ALA A 321 8.88 -7.92 8.06
N LYS A 322 9.20 -8.69 7.00
CA LYS A 322 10.55 -9.26 6.80
C LYS A 322 11.56 -8.20 6.35
N GLY A 323 11.12 -7.23 5.56
CA GLY A 323 11.97 -6.20 4.98
C GLY A 323 12.09 -4.95 5.85
N ASP A 324 12.43 -5.06 7.15
CA ASP A 324 12.53 -3.92 8.06
C ASP A 324 13.40 -2.79 7.47
N ILE A 325 12.71 -1.69 7.09
CA ILE A 325 13.33 -0.50 6.50
C ILE A 325 13.80 0.51 7.56
N THR A 326 13.43 0.30 8.83
CA THR A 326 13.62 1.29 9.91
C THR A 326 15.08 1.64 10.16
N PRO A 327 16.03 0.68 10.23
CA PRO A 327 17.43 1.02 10.48
C PRO A 327 18.06 1.86 9.37
N GLU A 328 17.82 1.50 8.11
CA GLU A 328 18.33 2.23 6.93
C GLU A 328 17.75 3.64 6.85
N LEU A 329 16.44 3.76 7.09
CA LEU A 329 15.75 5.05 7.12
C LEU A 329 16.27 5.97 8.24
N MET A 330 16.49 5.44 9.44
CA MET A 330 17.05 6.22 10.55
C MET A 330 18.47 6.71 10.27
N ALA A 331 19.30 5.88 9.65
CA ALA A 331 20.65 6.27 9.24
C ALA A 331 20.61 7.40 8.20
N ALA A 332 19.76 7.31 7.18
CA ALA A 332 19.59 8.35 6.18
C ALA A 332 19.09 9.69 6.77
N LEU A 333 18.12 9.62 7.69
CA LEU A 333 17.60 10.80 8.38
C LEU A 333 18.65 11.47 9.30
N ALA A 334 19.55 10.70 9.93
CA ALA A 334 20.65 11.23 10.74
C ALA A 334 21.66 11.98 9.86
N ALA A 335 22.07 11.38 8.72
CA ALA A 335 23.01 12.01 7.78
C ALA A 335 22.52 13.35 7.21
N ILE A 336 21.18 13.50 7.01
CA ILE A 336 20.62 14.78 6.58
C ILE A 336 20.67 15.82 7.69
N LYS A 337 20.46 15.45 8.94
CA LYS A 337 20.47 16.42 10.07
C LYS A 337 21.85 16.96 10.36
N GLU A 338 22.88 16.14 10.28
CA GLU A 338 24.28 16.57 10.53
C GLU A 338 24.71 17.66 9.55
N SER A 339 24.27 17.59 8.29
CA SER A 339 24.62 18.57 7.25
C SER A 339 23.86 19.90 7.31
N VAL A 340 22.87 20.05 8.19
CA VAL A 340 22.15 21.34 8.41
C VAL A 340 22.85 22.18 9.50
N HIS A 341 23.79 21.57 10.23
CA HIS A 341 24.52 22.23 11.32
C HIS A 341 25.98 22.60 10.97
N ASP A 342 26.46 22.22 9.79
CA ASP A 342 27.68 22.63 9.15
C ASP A 342 27.40 23.76 8.12
#